data_eae8d25e8700f640c0c160df51e029be
#
_entry.id   eae8d25e8700f640c0c160df51e029be
#
_cell.length_a   1.000
_cell.length_b   1.000
_cell.length_c   1.000
_cell.angle_alpha   90.00
_cell.angle_beta   90.00
_cell.angle_gamma   90.00
#
_symmetry.space_group_name_H-M   'P 1'
#
loop_
_entity.id
_entity.type
_entity.pdbx_description
1 polymer ?
#
loop_
_entity_poly.entity_id
_entity_poly.type
_entity_poly.pdbx_seq_one_letter_code
_entity_poly.pdbx_strand_id
1 'polypeptide(L)'
;SPVSGSVITLQEGRLSVMVGGRRETFDRAKPVLQDVGPKVTYVGDNGQALVLKIAVNLSLAVQMLAFSEGVLLAEKSGISRETAVDVLTHSAIASPMVQYRGPFVLKMPDEAWFDVNMMQKDMLLALEMGRHLDVPLPTTAVTNEFLTAARGMGLVKQDFAVIFEVLARMSGIGK
;
A
#
# COMPACT_ATOMS: atom_id res chain seq x y z
N SER A 1 1.29 15.26 -11.41
CA SER A 1 2.01 15.20 -10.13
C SER A 1 1.17 14.41 -9.11
N PRO A 2 1.37 13.11 -8.99
CA PRO A 2 0.74 12.31 -7.95
C PRO A 2 1.34 12.60 -6.58
N VAL A 3 0.57 12.24 -5.54
CA VAL A 3 0.99 12.34 -4.14
C VAL A 3 1.18 10.95 -3.51
N SER A 4 1.99 10.88 -2.47
CA SER A 4 2.15 9.70 -1.62
C SER A 4 1.90 10.08 -0.16
N GLY A 5 1.05 9.30 0.49
CA GLY A 5 0.58 9.45 1.85
C GLY A 5 -0.90 9.11 1.96
N SER A 6 -1.37 8.96 3.19
CA SER A 6 -2.77 8.72 3.55
C SER A 6 -3.46 10.00 4.02
N VAL A 7 -4.73 9.90 4.41
CA VAL A 7 -5.47 11.00 5.04
C VAL A 7 -4.75 11.53 6.28
N ILE A 8 -4.20 10.65 7.13
CA ILE A 8 -3.40 11.07 8.29
C ILE A 8 -2.16 11.84 7.88
N THR A 9 -1.43 11.36 6.86
CA THR A 9 -0.24 12.05 6.33
C THR A 9 -0.57 13.44 5.80
N LEU A 10 -1.78 13.60 5.20
CA LEU A 10 -2.29 14.91 4.77
C LEU A 10 -2.58 15.82 5.97
N GLN A 11 -3.31 15.32 6.98
CA GLN A 11 -3.66 16.07 8.18
C GLN A 11 -2.43 16.54 8.95
N GLU A 12 -1.37 15.75 8.94
CA GLU A 12 -0.08 16.07 9.57
C GLU A 12 0.83 16.93 8.68
N GLY A 13 0.37 17.33 7.49
CA GLY A 13 1.15 18.15 6.54
C GLY A 13 2.41 17.44 6.02
N ARG A 14 2.42 16.11 5.94
CA ARG A 14 3.59 15.29 5.58
C ARG A 14 3.48 14.57 4.22
N LEU A 15 2.54 14.99 3.35
CA LEU A 15 2.43 14.43 2.00
C LEU A 15 3.72 14.64 1.21
N SER A 16 4.06 13.64 0.39
CA SER A 16 5.11 13.76 -0.62
C SER A 16 4.48 13.93 -2.00
N VAL A 17 4.99 14.88 -2.79
CA VAL A 17 4.54 15.16 -4.15
C VAL A 17 5.63 14.74 -5.13
N MET A 18 5.29 13.90 -6.09
CA MET A 18 6.18 13.50 -7.18
C MET A 18 5.79 14.26 -8.45
N VAL A 19 6.76 14.86 -9.15
CA VAL A 19 6.48 15.72 -10.29
C VAL A 19 7.28 15.27 -11.50
N GLY A 20 6.56 14.95 -12.59
CA GLY A 20 7.14 14.73 -13.92
C GLY A 20 6.72 15.81 -14.89
N GLY A 21 7.59 16.16 -15.83
CA GLY A 21 7.36 17.16 -16.86
C GLY A 21 8.58 18.03 -17.12
N ARG A 22 8.41 19.12 -17.87
CA ARG A 22 9.51 20.03 -18.18
C ARG A 22 10.06 20.68 -16.90
N ARG A 23 11.37 20.74 -16.77
CA ARG A 23 12.06 21.27 -15.60
C ARG A 23 11.66 22.71 -15.27
N GLU A 24 11.56 23.57 -16.25
CA GLU A 24 11.14 24.97 -16.08
C GLU A 24 9.73 25.08 -15.50
N THR A 25 8.81 24.19 -15.96
CA THR A 25 7.44 24.15 -15.43
C THR A 25 7.43 23.69 -13.99
N PHE A 26 8.25 22.69 -13.65
CA PHE A 26 8.44 22.24 -12.27
C PHE A 26 8.93 23.37 -11.37
N ASP A 27 10.00 24.08 -11.77
CA ASP A 27 10.59 25.13 -10.94
C ASP A 27 9.58 26.27 -10.65
N ARG A 28 8.69 26.58 -11.62
CA ARG A 28 7.60 27.55 -11.44
C ARG A 28 6.47 27.04 -10.54
N ALA A 29 6.12 25.75 -10.66
CA ALA A 29 5.02 25.15 -9.90
C ALA A 29 5.41 24.74 -8.47
N LYS A 30 6.70 24.51 -8.22
CA LYS A 30 7.21 23.98 -6.95
C LYS A 30 6.72 24.73 -5.71
N PRO A 31 6.71 26.09 -5.67
CA PRO A 31 6.23 26.81 -4.49
C PRO A 31 4.77 26.45 -4.14
N VAL A 32 3.89 26.39 -5.15
CA VAL A 32 2.47 26.02 -4.96
C VAL A 32 2.33 24.55 -4.53
N LEU A 33 3.15 23.68 -5.09
CA LEU A 33 3.12 22.25 -4.72
C LEU A 33 3.63 22.00 -3.29
N GLN A 34 4.46 22.89 -2.76
CA GLN A 34 4.92 22.82 -1.37
C GLN A 34 3.81 23.15 -0.36
N ASP A 35 2.75 23.85 -0.77
CA ASP A 35 1.55 24.06 0.06
C ASP A 35 0.71 22.77 0.17
N VAL A 36 0.83 21.84 -0.81
CA VAL A 36 0.18 20.53 -0.79
C VAL A 36 0.98 19.52 0.04
N GLY A 37 2.30 19.60 0.00
CA GLY A 37 3.17 18.71 0.76
C GLY A 37 4.63 19.19 0.77
N PRO A 38 5.30 19.12 1.91
CA PRO A 38 6.64 19.73 2.08
C PRO A 38 7.72 19.07 1.22
N LYS A 39 7.55 17.78 0.89
CA LYS A 39 8.50 17.02 0.08
C LYS A 39 8.04 16.98 -1.38
N VAL A 40 8.50 17.93 -2.17
CA VAL A 40 8.24 17.99 -3.63
C VAL A 40 9.47 17.50 -4.37
N THR A 41 9.35 16.38 -5.09
CA THR A 41 10.46 15.73 -5.81
C THR A 41 10.23 15.78 -7.31
N TYR A 42 11.17 16.38 -8.04
CA TYR A 42 11.23 16.25 -9.50
C TYR A 42 11.78 14.88 -9.87
N VAL A 43 11.05 14.14 -10.71
CA VAL A 43 11.41 12.76 -11.07
C VAL A 43 11.74 12.56 -12.54
N GLY A 44 11.59 13.61 -13.37
CA GLY A 44 11.93 13.55 -14.80
C GLY A 44 10.75 13.92 -15.71
N ASP A 45 10.63 13.25 -16.85
CA ASP A 45 9.64 13.59 -17.89
C ASP A 45 8.19 13.24 -17.51
N ASN A 46 7.24 13.66 -18.35
CA ASN A 46 5.83 13.32 -18.21
C ASN A 46 5.65 11.80 -18.13
N GLY A 47 4.82 11.35 -17.18
CA GLY A 47 4.55 9.93 -16.93
C GLY A 47 5.44 9.32 -15.83
N GLN A 48 6.71 9.75 -15.68
CA GLN A 48 7.64 9.12 -14.72
C GLN A 48 7.17 9.23 -13.25
N ALA A 49 6.52 10.32 -12.88
CA ALA A 49 5.94 10.46 -11.56
C ALA A 49 4.83 9.43 -11.29
N LEU A 50 4.04 9.07 -12.31
CA LEU A 50 3.02 8.03 -12.20
C LEU A 50 3.66 6.65 -12.00
N VAL A 51 4.75 6.37 -12.71
CA VAL A 51 5.52 5.12 -12.54
C VAL A 51 5.96 4.96 -11.09
N LEU A 52 6.56 6.02 -10.51
CA LEU A 52 6.97 5.98 -9.10
C LEU A 52 5.80 5.84 -8.13
N LYS A 53 4.67 6.48 -8.40
CA LYS A 53 3.46 6.30 -7.59
C LYS A 53 2.99 4.85 -7.60
N ILE A 54 2.97 4.21 -8.75
CA ILE A 54 2.60 2.80 -8.91
C ILE A 54 3.61 1.91 -8.18
N ALA A 55 4.92 2.18 -8.30
CA ALA A 55 5.97 1.46 -7.59
C ALA A 55 5.84 1.55 -6.06
N VAL A 56 5.45 2.72 -5.53
CA VAL A 56 5.14 2.87 -4.10
C VAL A 56 3.95 2.00 -3.72
N ASN A 57 2.85 2.07 -4.46
CA ASN A 57 1.62 1.37 -4.09
C ASN A 57 1.74 -0.16 -4.22
N LEU A 58 2.46 -0.69 -5.23
CA LEU A 58 2.75 -2.12 -5.27
C LEU A 58 3.54 -2.58 -4.04
N SER A 59 4.52 -1.76 -3.60
CA SER A 59 5.31 -2.08 -2.42
C SER A 59 4.46 -2.08 -1.14
N LEU A 60 3.48 -1.17 -1.02
CA LEU A 60 2.55 -1.14 0.11
C LEU A 60 1.70 -2.43 0.17
N ALA A 61 1.16 -2.86 -0.97
CA ALA A 61 0.31 -4.05 -1.03
C ALA A 61 1.09 -5.33 -0.71
N VAL A 62 2.29 -5.49 -1.29
CA VAL A 62 3.17 -6.64 -1.05
C VAL A 62 3.62 -6.70 0.41
N GLN A 63 3.96 -5.55 1.01
CA GLN A 63 4.30 -5.49 2.43
C GLN A 63 3.13 -5.90 3.33
N MET A 64 1.91 -5.47 2.99
CA MET A 64 0.73 -5.86 3.77
C MET A 64 0.45 -7.36 3.68
N LEU A 65 0.66 -7.97 2.51
CA LEU A 65 0.55 -9.42 2.34
C LEU A 65 1.58 -10.14 3.22
N ALA A 66 2.85 -9.78 3.12
CA ALA A 66 3.94 -10.39 3.91
C ALA A 66 3.74 -10.18 5.43
N PHE A 67 3.27 -9.00 5.85
CA PHE A 67 2.90 -8.75 7.24
C PHE A 67 1.79 -9.68 7.70
N SER A 68 0.75 -9.87 6.88
CA SER A 68 -0.38 -10.76 7.17
C SER A 68 0.05 -12.21 7.34
N GLU A 69 0.94 -12.69 6.45
CA GLU A 69 1.54 -14.03 6.55
C GLU A 69 2.31 -14.21 7.86
N GLY A 70 3.12 -13.21 8.24
CA GLY A 70 3.89 -13.23 9.49
C GLY A 70 3.00 -13.28 10.74
N VAL A 71 1.94 -12.48 10.78
CA VAL A 71 0.97 -12.49 11.90
C VAL A 71 0.26 -13.85 11.99
N LEU A 72 -0.22 -14.40 10.88
CA LEU A 72 -0.93 -15.70 10.87
C LEU A 72 -0.01 -16.86 11.21
N LEU A 73 1.25 -16.83 10.77
CA LEU A 73 2.24 -17.84 11.15
C LEU A 73 2.44 -17.84 12.67
N ALA A 74 2.58 -16.67 13.28
CA ALA A 74 2.71 -16.52 14.73
C ALA A 74 1.44 -17.02 15.45
N GLU A 75 0.26 -16.63 14.98
CA GLU A 75 -1.02 -17.02 15.57
C GLU A 75 -1.24 -18.54 15.52
N LYS A 76 -0.90 -19.18 14.41
CA LYS A 76 -0.98 -20.67 14.27
C LYS A 76 0.04 -21.39 15.15
N SER A 77 1.13 -20.73 15.55
CA SER A 77 2.11 -21.29 16.48
C SER A 77 1.72 -21.11 17.96
N GLY A 78 0.58 -20.44 18.25
CA GLY A 78 0.09 -20.20 19.61
C GLY A 78 0.44 -18.84 20.20
N ILE A 79 1.06 -17.94 19.43
CA ILE A 79 1.29 -16.54 19.83
C ILE A 79 0.01 -15.74 19.57
N SER A 80 -0.40 -14.89 20.50
CA SER A 80 -1.59 -14.06 20.26
C SER A 80 -1.38 -13.10 19.08
N ARG A 81 -2.47 -12.81 18.37
CA ARG A 81 -2.41 -11.86 17.23
C ARG A 81 -1.92 -10.48 17.67
N GLU A 82 -2.36 -10.02 18.83
CA GLU A 82 -1.94 -8.75 19.42
C GLU A 82 -0.43 -8.70 19.64
N THR A 83 0.14 -9.76 20.22
CA THR A 83 1.59 -9.87 20.44
C THR A 83 2.35 -9.91 19.12
N ALA A 84 1.87 -10.66 18.12
CA ALA A 84 2.50 -10.71 16.79
C ALA A 84 2.49 -9.34 16.11
N VAL A 85 1.36 -8.64 16.14
CA VAL A 85 1.23 -7.28 15.59
C VAL A 85 2.19 -6.32 16.30
N ASP A 86 2.22 -6.34 17.62
CA ASP A 86 3.09 -5.46 18.42
C ASP A 86 4.57 -5.67 18.04
N VAL A 87 5.05 -6.90 18.06
CA VAL A 87 6.44 -7.23 17.70
C VAL A 87 6.77 -6.80 16.29
N LEU A 88 5.93 -7.13 15.31
CA LEU A 88 6.20 -6.83 13.90
C LEU A 88 6.17 -5.32 13.60
N THR A 89 5.27 -4.56 14.25
CA THR A 89 5.18 -3.11 14.08
C THR A 89 6.31 -2.33 14.75
N HIS A 90 7.08 -2.98 15.64
CA HIS A 90 8.27 -2.40 16.28
C HIS A 90 9.59 -3.02 15.82
N SER A 91 9.53 -3.94 14.85
CA SER A 91 10.71 -4.63 14.33
C SER A 91 11.38 -3.87 13.18
N ALA A 92 12.49 -4.41 12.68
CA ALA A 92 13.23 -3.86 11.56
C ALA A 92 12.43 -3.78 10.24
N ILE A 93 11.33 -4.56 10.09
CA ILE A 93 10.45 -4.50 8.91
C ILE A 93 9.37 -3.40 9.01
N ALA A 94 9.30 -2.70 10.13
CA ALA A 94 8.27 -1.73 10.43
C ALA A 94 8.43 -0.44 9.62
N SER A 95 8.06 -0.49 8.33
CA SER A 95 7.89 0.74 7.56
C SER A 95 6.77 1.60 8.16
N PRO A 96 6.71 2.92 7.87
CA PRO A 96 5.58 3.75 8.30
C PRO A 96 4.22 3.15 7.95
N MET A 97 4.10 2.48 6.78
CA MET A 97 2.86 1.80 6.39
C MET A 97 2.53 0.64 7.33
N VAL A 98 3.50 -0.21 7.65
CA VAL A 98 3.30 -1.32 8.59
C VAL A 98 2.91 -0.81 9.96
N GLN A 99 3.52 0.27 10.44
CA GLN A 99 3.21 0.86 11.75
C GLN A 99 1.76 1.35 11.85
N TYR A 100 1.26 2.11 10.86
CA TYR A 100 -0.08 2.67 10.95
C TYR A 100 -1.18 1.72 10.44
N ARG A 101 -0.88 0.79 9.53
CA ARG A 101 -1.89 -0.11 8.95
C ARG A 101 -1.86 -1.52 9.55
N GLY A 102 -0.72 -1.98 10.07
CA GLY A 102 -0.62 -3.28 10.75
C GLY A 102 -1.71 -3.52 11.78
N PRO A 103 -2.03 -2.54 12.66
CA PRO A 103 -3.13 -2.67 13.63
C PRO A 103 -4.52 -2.93 13.03
N PHE A 104 -4.72 -2.70 11.71
CA PHE A 104 -6.01 -3.00 11.05
C PHE A 104 -6.35 -4.50 11.03
N VAL A 105 -5.36 -5.38 11.18
CA VAL A 105 -5.63 -6.82 11.32
C VAL A 105 -6.24 -7.18 12.68
N LEU A 106 -6.14 -6.30 13.67
CA LEU A 106 -6.81 -6.43 14.97
C LEU A 106 -8.21 -5.80 14.92
N LYS A 107 -8.29 -4.62 14.32
CA LYS A 107 -9.53 -3.87 14.17
C LYS A 107 -9.51 -3.09 12.85
N MET A 108 -10.29 -3.58 11.89
CA MET A 108 -10.47 -2.88 10.61
C MET A 108 -11.15 -1.53 10.83
N PRO A 109 -10.71 -0.43 10.16
CA PRO A 109 -11.37 0.85 10.26
C PRO A 109 -12.76 0.80 9.61
N ASP A 110 -13.71 1.59 10.14
CA ASP A 110 -15.08 1.68 9.60
C ASP A 110 -15.08 2.27 8.17
N GLU A 111 -14.18 3.20 7.90
CA GLU A 111 -13.95 3.77 6.57
C GLU A 111 -12.55 3.36 6.06
N ALA A 112 -12.51 2.80 4.86
CA ALA A 112 -11.25 2.43 4.23
C ALA A 112 -10.39 3.68 3.95
N TRP A 113 -9.12 3.63 4.33
CA TRP A 113 -8.16 4.66 3.94
C TRP A 113 -7.72 4.48 2.49
N PHE A 114 -7.71 3.24 2.02
CA PHE A 114 -7.48 2.86 0.64
C PHE A 114 -8.12 1.50 0.38
N ASP A 115 -9.23 1.48 -0.33
CA ASP A 115 -10.03 0.27 -0.48
C ASP A 115 -9.40 -0.77 -1.43
N VAL A 116 -9.94 -1.99 -1.38
CA VAL A 116 -9.49 -3.11 -2.22
C VAL A 116 -9.53 -2.77 -3.70
N ASN A 117 -10.58 -2.06 -4.19
CA ASN A 117 -10.68 -1.70 -5.60
C ASN A 117 -9.56 -0.75 -6.03
N MET A 118 -9.28 0.26 -5.21
CA MET A 118 -8.24 1.24 -5.49
C MET A 118 -6.85 0.58 -5.51
N MET A 119 -6.59 -0.29 -4.54
CA MET A 119 -5.31 -1.00 -4.48
C MET A 119 -5.17 -1.97 -5.66
N GLN A 120 -6.22 -2.74 -5.99
CA GLN A 120 -6.17 -3.67 -7.11
C GLN A 120 -5.97 -2.96 -8.46
N LYS A 121 -6.62 -1.81 -8.66
CA LYS A 121 -6.36 -0.98 -9.85
C LYS A 121 -4.86 -0.66 -9.97
N ASP A 122 -4.19 -0.30 -8.90
CA ASP A 122 -2.77 0.02 -8.93
C ASP A 122 -1.88 -1.21 -9.16
N MET A 123 -2.28 -2.39 -8.63
CA MET A 123 -1.59 -3.66 -8.94
C MET A 123 -1.71 -4.02 -10.42
N LEU A 124 -2.88 -3.88 -11.01
CA LEU A 124 -3.10 -4.15 -12.43
C LEU A 124 -2.29 -3.20 -13.32
N LEU A 125 -2.24 -1.90 -12.98
CA LEU A 125 -1.38 -0.94 -13.67
C LEU A 125 0.11 -1.30 -13.54
N ALA A 126 0.56 -1.75 -12.35
CA ALA A 126 1.93 -2.20 -12.15
C ALA A 126 2.26 -3.41 -13.03
N LEU A 127 1.38 -4.42 -13.07
CA LEU A 127 1.58 -5.63 -13.87
C LEU A 127 1.60 -5.33 -15.38
N GLU A 128 0.74 -4.42 -15.83
CA GLU A 128 0.75 -3.96 -17.22
C GLU A 128 2.06 -3.26 -17.58
N MET A 129 2.51 -2.33 -16.72
CA MET A 129 3.80 -1.65 -16.90
C MET A 129 4.97 -2.61 -16.87
N GLY A 130 4.96 -3.58 -15.94
CA GLY A 130 5.99 -4.60 -15.86
C GLY A 130 6.13 -5.39 -17.18
N ARG A 131 5.00 -5.74 -17.82
CA ARG A 131 4.99 -6.40 -19.12
C ARG A 131 5.56 -5.52 -20.24
N HIS A 132 5.21 -4.24 -20.25
CA HIS A 132 5.72 -3.30 -21.27
C HIS A 132 7.22 -2.99 -21.12
N LEU A 133 7.75 -3.09 -19.92
CA LEU A 133 9.14 -2.76 -19.59
C LEU A 133 10.02 -3.99 -19.37
N ASP A 134 9.49 -5.20 -19.60
CA ASP A 134 10.17 -6.48 -19.37
C ASP A 134 10.68 -6.64 -17.92
N VAL A 135 9.96 -6.07 -16.95
CA VAL A 135 10.24 -6.20 -15.52
C VAL A 135 9.32 -7.25 -14.91
N PRO A 136 9.84 -8.40 -14.45
CA PRO A 136 9.02 -9.41 -13.78
C PRO A 136 8.55 -8.91 -12.41
N LEU A 137 7.25 -9.03 -12.13
CA LEU A 137 6.62 -8.60 -10.87
C LEU A 137 5.87 -9.77 -10.19
N PRO A 138 6.56 -10.85 -9.78
CA PRO A 138 5.90 -12.05 -9.25
C PRO A 138 5.16 -11.79 -7.94
N THR A 139 5.72 -11.02 -7.00
CA THR A 139 5.06 -10.70 -5.74
C THR A 139 3.82 -9.84 -5.93
N THR A 140 3.85 -8.90 -6.89
CA THR A 140 2.68 -8.08 -7.27
C THR A 140 1.58 -8.96 -7.86
N ALA A 141 1.92 -9.93 -8.71
CA ALA A 141 0.96 -10.84 -9.32
C ALA A 141 0.26 -11.68 -8.23
N VAL A 142 1.01 -12.27 -7.31
CA VAL A 142 0.45 -13.03 -6.18
C VAL A 142 -0.44 -12.13 -5.32
N THR A 143 0.01 -10.93 -4.96
CA THR A 143 -0.77 -10.00 -4.14
C THR A 143 -2.08 -9.60 -4.84
N ASN A 144 -2.05 -9.41 -6.17
CA ASN A 144 -3.26 -9.13 -6.95
C ASN A 144 -4.31 -10.24 -6.82
N GLU A 145 -3.90 -11.52 -6.79
CA GLU A 145 -4.83 -12.65 -6.63
C GLU A 145 -5.50 -12.64 -5.24
N PHE A 146 -4.81 -12.23 -4.17
CA PHE A 146 -5.43 -12.05 -2.87
C PHE A 146 -6.44 -10.89 -2.85
N LEU A 147 -6.18 -9.80 -3.58
CA LEU A 147 -7.16 -8.73 -3.76
C LEU A 147 -8.36 -9.22 -4.61
N THR A 148 -8.13 -10.07 -5.61
CA THR A 148 -9.20 -10.72 -6.37
C THR A 148 -10.07 -11.59 -5.46
N ALA A 149 -9.45 -12.39 -4.59
CA ALA A 149 -10.17 -13.21 -3.61
C ALA A 149 -10.98 -12.35 -2.62
N ALA A 150 -10.41 -11.24 -2.12
CA ALA A 150 -11.13 -10.29 -1.28
C ALA A 150 -12.38 -9.73 -1.97
N ARG A 151 -12.30 -9.42 -3.26
CA ARG A 151 -13.45 -8.99 -4.07
C ARG A 151 -14.51 -10.10 -4.17
N GLY A 152 -14.09 -11.34 -4.46
CA GLY A 152 -14.98 -12.50 -4.51
C GLY A 152 -15.71 -12.78 -3.20
N MET A 153 -15.11 -12.39 -2.07
CA MET A 153 -15.70 -12.46 -0.73
C MET A 153 -16.58 -11.26 -0.38
N GLY A 154 -16.78 -10.28 -1.29
CA GLY A 154 -17.59 -9.10 -1.06
C GLY A 154 -16.92 -7.99 -0.23
N LEU A 155 -15.58 -8.05 -0.06
CA LEU A 155 -14.82 -7.14 0.81
C LEU A 155 -14.29 -5.90 0.07
N VAL A 156 -14.86 -5.56 -1.08
CA VAL A 156 -14.35 -4.55 -2.03
C VAL A 156 -14.23 -3.14 -1.45
N LYS A 157 -15.07 -2.79 -0.48
CA LYS A 157 -15.12 -1.45 0.13
C LYS A 157 -14.30 -1.34 1.41
N GLN A 158 -13.77 -2.44 1.91
CA GLN A 158 -12.88 -2.42 3.06
C GLN A 158 -11.48 -1.96 2.66
N ASP A 159 -10.72 -1.49 3.65
CA ASP A 159 -9.30 -1.20 3.46
C ASP A 159 -8.57 -2.45 2.93
N PHE A 160 -7.61 -2.26 2.04
CA PHE A 160 -6.90 -3.39 1.43
C PHE A 160 -6.15 -4.27 2.46
N ALA A 161 -5.96 -3.80 3.69
CA ALA A 161 -5.46 -4.64 4.78
C ALA A 161 -6.34 -5.87 5.04
N VAL A 162 -7.57 -5.88 4.53
CA VAL A 162 -8.49 -7.02 4.57
C VAL A 162 -7.97 -8.28 3.88
N ILE A 163 -6.86 -8.20 3.10
CA ILE A 163 -6.16 -9.40 2.59
C ILE A 163 -5.74 -10.33 3.74
N PHE A 164 -5.54 -9.80 4.94
CA PHE A 164 -5.35 -10.59 6.16
C PHE A 164 -6.53 -11.55 6.40
N GLU A 165 -7.76 -11.08 6.28
CA GLU A 165 -8.96 -11.89 6.46
C GLU A 165 -9.06 -13.01 5.42
N VAL A 166 -8.67 -12.73 4.17
CA VAL A 166 -8.62 -13.75 3.11
C VAL A 166 -7.66 -14.86 3.50
N LEU A 167 -6.43 -14.51 3.90
CA LEU A 167 -5.42 -15.48 4.36
C LEU A 167 -5.84 -16.23 5.62
N ALA A 168 -6.47 -15.53 6.57
CA ALA A 168 -6.95 -16.14 7.81
C ALA A 168 -7.97 -17.25 7.52
N ARG A 169 -8.95 -16.99 6.64
CA ARG A 169 -9.94 -17.99 6.21
C ARG A 169 -9.29 -19.18 5.50
N MET A 170 -8.32 -18.92 4.60
CA MET A 170 -7.55 -19.97 3.92
C MET A 170 -6.73 -20.82 4.92
N SER A 171 -6.33 -20.22 6.04
CA SER A 171 -5.57 -20.87 7.11
C SER A 171 -6.45 -21.56 8.15
N GLY A 172 -7.80 -21.52 7.99
CA GLY A 172 -8.73 -22.04 8.98
C GLY A 172 -8.77 -21.22 10.27
N ILE A 173 -8.39 -19.95 10.20
CA ILE A 173 -8.50 -18.97 11.28
C ILE A 173 -9.63 -17.99 10.89
N GLY A 174 -10.63 -17.86 11.73
CA GLY A 174 -11.79 -17.01 11.46
C GLY A 174 -13.05 -17.82 11.15
N LYS A 175 -14.18 -17.18 11.37
CA LYS A 175 -15.52 -17.73 11.08
C LYS A 175 -15.89 -17.56 9.61
#